data_ba6ef2bbd67f25dc650ffb91166bb7f3
#
_entry.id   ba6ef2bbd67f25dc650ffb91166bb7f3
#
_cell.length_a   1.000
_cell.length_b   1.000
_cell.length_c   1.000
_cell.angle_alpha   90.00
_cell.angle_beta   90.00
_cell.angle_gamma   90.00
#
_symmetry.space_group_name_H-M   'P 1'
#
loop_
_entity.id
_entity.type
_entity.pdbx_description
1 polymer ?
#
loop_
_entity_poly.entity_id
_entity_poly.type
_entity_poly.pdbx_seq_one_letter_code
_entity_poly.pdbx_strand_id
1 'polypeptide(L)'
;LEYGFDRYKTYRVLEETARPERMALLQRMLASIEYVGPVAIMSLRSTDFQETGGKSTDIVGLVNTPMTLESVQASVLLTDSDPSVTKMSFRSKPSLTGDPSDKIDVNQLAGKFGGGGHVSAAGARVFSPLEEAKARLIELIQDF
;
A
#
# COMPACT_ATOMS: atom_id res chain seq x y z
N LEU A 1 12.38 28.57 -0.05
CA LEU A 1 11.44 28.96 -1.07
C LEU A 1 10.44 29.95 -0.59
N GLU A 2 10.16 30.86 -1.44
CA GLU A 2 9.42 32.08 -1.14
C GLU A 2 7.93 31.99 -1.36
N TYR A 3 7.38 30.83 -1.59
CA TYR A 3 5.99 30.69 -2.02
C TYR A 3 5.01 30.53 -0.85
N GLY A 4 5.41 30.98 0.33
CA GLY A 4 4.60 30.81 1.52
C GLY A 4 4.51 29.36 1.99
N PHE A 5 5.27 28.48 1.38
CA PHE A 5 5.27 27.06 1.69
C PHE A 5 6.48 26.72 2.56
N ASP A 6 6.23 26.35 3.80
CA ASP A 6 7.26 25.93 4.74
C ASP A 6 7.30 24.40 4.75
N ARG A 7 8.32 23.82 4.15
CA ARG A 7 8.50 22.36 4.05
C ARG A 7 8.63 21.70 5.41
N TYR A 8 9.34 22.33 6.33
CA TYR A 8 9.50 21.81 7.67
C TYR A 8 8.18 21.80 8.44
N LYS A 9 7.42 22.88 8.35
CA LYS A 9 6.10 23.00 8.99
C LYS A 9 5.12 21.98 8.41
N THR A 10 5.14 21.77 7.10
CA THR A 10 4.29 20.76 6.44
C THR A 10 4.67 19.36 6.90
N TYR A 11 5.96 19.07 6.99
CA TYR A 11 6.43 17.78 7.51
C TYR A 11 5.91 17.53 8.92
N ARG A 12 6.03 18.51 9.80
CA ARG A 12 5.55 18.39 11.19
C ARG A 12 4.06 18.14 11.26
N VAL A 13 3.27 18.83 10.43
CA VAL A 13 1.81 18.61 10.40
C VAL A 13 1.50 17.18 10.00
N LEU A 14 2.17 16.63 8.99
CA LEU A 14 1.90 15.28 8.50
C LEU A 14 2.41 14.20 9.46
N GLU A 15 3.57 14.42 10.09
CA GLU A 15 4.24 13.40 10.90
C GLU A 15 3.94 13.50 12.39
N GLU A 16 3.58 14.70 12.89
CA GLU A 16 3.42 14.93 14.32
C GLU A 16 1.97 15.08 14.77
N THR A 17 1.02 15.11 13.85
CA THR A 17 -0.40 15.21 14.20
C THR A 17 -1.18 13.93 13.95
N ALA A 18 -0.48 12.85 13.62
CA ALA A 18 -1.11 11.56 13.44
C ALA A 18 -1.71 11.04 14.75
N ARG A 19 -2.84 10.38 14.64
CA ARG A 19 -3.54 9.81 15.79
C ARG A 19 -2.82 8.55 16.27
N PRO A 20 -2.92 8.20 17.58
CA PRO A 20 -2.35 6.93 18.07
C PRO A 20 -2.87 5.70 17.33
N GLU A 21 -4.09 5.75 16.82
CA GLU A 21 -4.69 4.67 16.06
C GLU A 21 -3.90 4.34 14.78
N ARG A 22 -3.20 5.32 14.22
CA ARG A 22 -2.30 5.08 13.08
C ARG A 22 -1.18 4.10 13.45
N MET A 23 -0.59 4.25 14.64
CA MET A 23 0.47 3.34 15.10
C MET A 23 -0.07 1.94 15.35
N ALA A 24 -1.27 1.84 15.91
CA ALA A 24 -1.92 0.55 16.13
C ALA A 24 -2.21 -0.16 14.81
N LEU A 25 -2.68 0.58 13.80
CA LEU A 25 -2.91 0.02 12.47
C LEU A 25 -1.61 -0.35 11.78
N LEU A 26 -0.56 0.45 11.94
CA LEU A 26 0.78 0.11 11.41
C LEU A 26 1.27 -1.22 11.99
N GLN A 27 1.11 -1.42 13.29
CA GLN A 27 1.49 -2.67 13.94
C GLN A 27 0.76 -3.87 13.33
N ARG A 28 -0.55 -3.74 13.14
CA ARG A 28 -1.38 -4.79 12.55
C ARG A 28 -1.01 -5.05 11.09
N MET A 29 -0.75 -3.99 10.35
CA MET A 29 -0.33 -4.09 8.95
C MET A 29 0.99 -4.87 8.84
N LEU A 30 1.98 -4.51 9.66
CA LEU A 30 3.28 -5.17 9.63
C LEU A 30 3.19 -6.63 10.10
N ALA A 31 2.29 -6.93 11.04
CA ALA A 31 2.06 -8.31 11.48
C ALA A 31 1.49 -9.18 10.36
N SER A 32 0.84 -8.60 9.36
CA SER A 32 0.24 -9.32 8.23
C SER A 32 1.17 -9.48 7.04
N ILE A 33 2.37 -8.88 7.09
CA ILE A 33 3.23 -8.77 5.90
C ILE A 33 3.67 -10.13 5.38
N GLU A 34 3.59 -10.29 4.06
CA GLU A 34 4.11 -11.44 3.33
C GLU A 34 4.96 -10.92 2.18
N TYR A 35 6.07 -11.59 1.92
CA TYR A 35 6.95 -11.22 0.83
C TYR A 35 6.84 -12.25 -0.29
N VAL A 36 6.51 -11.79 -1.49
CA VAL A 36 6.47 -12.63 -2.69
C VAL A 36 7.49 -12.05 -3.67
N GLY A 37 8.67 -12.63 -3.69
CA GLY A 37 9.79 -12.04 -4.41
C GLY A 37 10.07 -10.62 -3.91
N PRO A 38 10.16 -9.63 -4.80
CA PRO A 38 10.42 -8.24 -4.40
C PRO A 38 9.17 -7.46 -3.99
N VAL A 39 8.04 -8.13 -3.81
CA VAL A 39 6.77 -7.48 -3.49
C VAL A 39 6.37 -7.78 -2.06
N ALA A 40 6.11 -6.76 -1.27
CA ALA A 40 5.55 -6.88 0.07
C ALA A 40 4.03 -6.73 0.00
N ILE A 41 3.32 -7.67 0.60
CA ILE A 41 1.85 -7.67 0.62
C ILE A 41 1.38 -7.59 2.06
N MET A 42 0.52 -6.64 2.34
CA MET A 42 -0.03 -6.40 3.67
C MET A 42 -1.55 -6.37 3.61
N SER A 43 -2.17 -6.67 4.74
CA SER A 43 -3.63 -6.69 4.86
C SER A 43 -4.07 -5.98 6.13
N LEU A 44 -5.13 -5.19 6.01
CA LEU A 44 -5.85 -4.62 7.14
C LEU A 44 -7.33 -4.93 6.95
N ARG A 45 -7.88 -5.65 7.91
CA ARG A 45 -9.26 -6.08 7.85
C ARG A 45 -10.18 -5.07 8.54
N SER A 46 -11.47 -5.16 8.25
CA SER A 46 -12.47 -4.34 8.95
C SER A 46 -12.37 -4.52 10.47
N THR A 47 -12.06 -5.74 10.93
CA THR A 47 -11.84 -6.00 12.35
C THR A 47 -10.64 -5.25 12.92
N ASP A 48 -9.59 -5.05 12.14
CA ASP A 48 -8.44 -4.26 12.57
C ASP A 48 -8.83 -2.82 12.82
N PHE A 49 -9.65 -2.25 11.96
CA PHE A 49 -10.15 -0.88 12.14
C PHE A 49 -11.07 -0.78 13.34
N GLN A 50 -11.96 -1.77 13.53
CA GLN A 50 -12.88 -1.79 14.66
C GLN A 50 -12.13 -1.90 15.98
N GLU A 51 -11.17 -2.80 16.08
CA GLU A 51 -10.44 -3.07 17.33
C GLU A 51 -9.47 -1.95 17.69
N THR A 52 -8.89 -1.27 16.71
CA THR A 52 -7.97 -0.16 16.96
C THR A 52 -8.67 1.19 17.10
N GLY A 53 -9.92 1.29 16.62
CA GLY A 53 -10.61 2.57 16.51
C GLY A 53 -10.11 3.42 15.35
N GLY A 54 -9.29 2.86 14.47
CA GLY A 54 -8.71 3.58 13.34
C GLY A 54 -9.70 3.84 12.22
N LYS A 55 -9.34 4.78 11.36
CA LYS A 55 -10.13 5.20 10.20
C LYS A 55 -9.27 5.07 8.95
N SER A 56 -9.91 5.13 7.79
CA SER A 56 -9.20 5.08 6.51
C SER A 56 -8.18 6.22 6.35
N THR A 57 -8.41 7.36 6.99
CA THR A 57 -7.47 8.47 6.97
C THR A 57 -6.20 8.19 7.78
N ASP A 58 -6.27 7.26 8.73
CA ASP A 58 -5.12 6.90 9.58
C ASP A 58 -4.09 6.05 8.83
N ILE A 59 -4.46 5.42 7.71
CA ILE A 59 -3.55 4.54 6.97
C ILE A 59 -2.90 5.18 5.77
N VAL A 60 -3.17 6.45 5.51
CA VAL A 60 -2.57 7.17 4.37
C VAL A 60 -1.05 7.09 4.46
N GLY A 61 -0.42 6.58 3.40
CA GLY A 61 1.03 6.48 3.32
C GLY A 61 1.64 5.23 3.95
N LEU A 62 0.89 4.47 4.75
CA LEU A 62 1.44 3.27 5.41
C LEU A 62 1.92 2.22 4.41
N VAL A 63 1.32 2.16 3.22
CA VAL A 63 1.71 1.21 2.17
C VAL A 63 3.18 1.37 1.76
N ASN A 64 3.78 2.53 1.98
CA ASN A 64 5.17 2.80 1.63
C ASN A 64 6.16 2.17 2.62
N THR A 65 5.72 1.80 3.81
CA THR A 65 6.63 1.37 4.89
C THR A 65 7.58 0.25 4.49
N PRO A 66 7.14 -0.85 3.83
CA PRO A 66 8.07 -1.93 3.47
C PRO A 66 9.11 -1.53 2.43
N MET A 67 8.87 -0.44 1.69
CA MET A 67 9.81 -0.01 0.65
C MET A 67 11.07 0.62 1.22
N THR A 68 11.18 0.78 2.54
CA THR A 68 12.44 1.13 3.19
C THR A 68 13.44 -0.04 3.14
N LEU A 69 12.96 -1.26 2.90
CA LEU A 69 13.83 -2.42 2.74
C LEU A 69 14.43 -2.43 1.33
N GLU A 70 15.74 -2.68 1.25
CA GLU A 70 16.44 -2.74 -0.03
C GLU A 70 15.84 -3.80 -0.96
N SER A 71 15.45 -4.95 -0.40
CA SER A 71 14.92 -6.07 -1.16
C SER A 71 13.51 -5.89 -1.70
N VAL A 72 12.79 -4.86 -1.24
CA VAL A 72 11.40 -4.62 -1.64
C VAL A 72 11.36 -3.58 -2.76
N GLN A 73 10.78 -3.95 -3.89
CA GLN A 73 10.63 -3.07 -5.05
C GLN A 73 9.21 -2.54 -5.17
N ALA A 74 8.23 -3.25 -4.64
CA ALA A 74 6.83 -2.82 -4.66
C ALA A 74 6.12 -3.26 -3.39
N SER A 75 5.06 -2.55 -3.06
CA SER A 75 4.28 -2.79 -1.86
C SER A 75 2.80 -2.69 -2.18
N VAL A 76 2.00 -3.61 -1.63
CA VAL A 76 0.56 -3.65 -1.82
C VAL A 76 -0.12 -3.74 -0.47
N LEU A 77 -1.10 -2.89 -0.24
CA LEU A 77 -1.96 -2.96 0.95
C LEU A 77 -3.38 -3.28 0.52
N LEU A 78 -3.92 -4.36 1.08
CA LEU A 78 -5.31 -4.77 0.88
C LEU A 78 -6.13 -4.41 2.11
N THR A 79 -7.29 -3.81 1.88
CA THR A 79 -8.23 -3.48 2.97
C THR A 79 -9.64 -3.91 2.58
N ASP A 80 -10.42 -4.40 3.54
CA ASP A 80 -11.82 -4.73 3.33
C ASP A 80 -12.68 -3.92 4.31
N SER A 81 -13.20 -2.80 3.85
CA SER A 81 -14.21 -2.05 4.59
C SER A 81 -15.59 -2.71 4.50
N ASP A 82 -15.78 -3.53 3.48
CA ASP A 82 -16.96 -4.36 3.22
C ASP A 82 -16.44 -5.77 2.95
N PRO A 83 -16.99 -6.82 3.58
CA PRO A 83 -16.49 -8.18 3.40
C PRO A 83 -16.48 -8.69 1.96
N SER A 84 -17.29 -8.11 1.09
CA SER A 84 -17.36 -8.50 -0.32
C SER A 84 -16.52 -7.63 -1.25
N VAL A 85 -15.88 -6.59 -0.73
CA VAL A 85 -15.11 -5.64 -1.54
C VAL A 85 -13.73 -5.44 -0.93
N THR A 86 -12.70 -5.71 -1.71
CA THR A 86 -11.31 -5.48 -1.30
C THR A 86 -10.72 -4.31 -2.07
N LYS A 87 -10.19 -3.37 -1.34
CA LYS A 87 -9.48 -2.21 -1.90
C LYS A 87 -7.99 -2.52 -1.88
N MET A 88 -7.31 -2.27 -2.99
CA MET A 88 -5.90 -2.52 -3.15
C MET A 88 -5.18 -1.21 -3.46
N SER A 89 -4.13 -0.94 -2.70
CA SER A 89 -3.25 0.21 -2.93
C SER A 89 -1.87 -0.31 -3.28
N PHE A 90 -1.34 0.13 -4.42
CA PHE A 90 -0.07 -0.33 -4.97
C PHE A 90 0.93 0.81 -4.99
N ARG A 91 2.17 0.51 -4.61
CA ARG A 91 3.29 1.45 -4.73
C ARG A 91 4.51 0.72 -5.23
N SER A 92 5.36 1.39 -5.99
CA SER A 92 6.63 0.83 -6.43
C SER A 92 7.72 1.89 -6.39
N LYS A 93 8.97 1.41 -6.24
CA LYS A 93 10.14 2.26 -6.26
C LYS A 93 10.49 2.71 -7.68
N PRO A 94 11.20 3.83 -7.84
CA PRO A 94 11.81 4.17 -9.12
C PRO A 94 12.79 3.09 -9.55
N SER A 95 13.09 3.06 -10.85
CA SER A 95 14.15 2.20 -11.37
C SER A 95 15.48 2.52 -10.66
N LEU A 96 16.19 1.49 -10.24
CA LEU A 96 17.47 1.64 -9.56
C LEU A 96 18.59 2.03 -10.54
N THR A 97 18.48 1.61 -11.79
CA THR A 97 19.51 1.81 -12.81
C THR A 97 19.13 2.86 -13.84
N GLY A 98 17.87 3.33 -13.80
CA GLY A 98 17.31 4.15 -14.88
C GLY A 98 16.72 3.32 -16.01
N ASP A 99 16.92 2.00 -16.00
CA ASP A 99 16.35 1.09 -16.99
C ASP A 99 14.93 0.71 -16.55
N PRO A 100 13.90 0.95 -17.38
CA PRO A 100 12.55 0.57 -17.03
C PRO A 100 12.35 -0.91 -16.71
N SER A 101 13.25 -1.78 -17.16
CA SER A 101 13.11 -3.22 -16.94
C SER A 101 13.29 -3.64 -15.48
N ASP A 102 13.92 -2.82 -14.64
CA ASP A 102 14.10 -3.13 -13.22
C ASP A 102 13.01 -2.49 -12.33
N LYS A 103 11.98 -1.91 -12.96
CA LYS A 103 10.88 -1.27 -12.26
C LYS A 103 9.61 -2.09 -12.39
N ILE A 104 8.92 -2.28 -11.26
CA ILE A 104 7.60 -2.90 -11.27
C ILE A 104 6.56 -1.83 -11.61
N ASP A 105 5.85 -2.01 -12.71
CA ASP A 105 4.78 -1.11 -13.13
C ASP A 105 3.49 -1.52 -12.42
N VAL A 106 3.16 -0.80 -11.35
CA VAL A 106 1.96 -1.11 -10.58
C VAL A 106 0.68 -0.67 -11.28
N ASN A 107 0.76 0.20 -12.30
CA ASN A 107 -0.39 0.51 -13.11
C ASN A 107 -0.84 -0.73 -13.91
N GLN A 108 0.11 -1.47 -14.48
CA GLN A 108 -0.19 -2.73 -15.15
C GLN A 108 -0.76 -3.76 -14.17
N LEU A 109 -0.16 -3.87 -13.00
CA LEU A 109 -0.60 -4.84 -12.00
C LEU A 109 -2.02 -4.52 -11.51
N ALA A 110 -2.30 -3.25 -11.22
CA ALA A 110 -3.65 -2.82 -10.84
C ALA A 110 -4.65 -3.04 -11.96
N GLY A 111 -4.23 -2.87 -13.21
CA GLY A 111 -5.06 -3.11 -14.39
C GLY A 111 -5.58 -4.53 -14.47
N LYS A 112 -4.84 -5.52 -13.96
CA LYS A 112 -5.30 -6.91 -13.89
C LYS A 112 -6.51 -7.08 -12.97
N PHE A 113 -6.76 -6.11 -12.10
CA PHE A 113 -7.90 -6.09 -11.19
C PHE A 113 -8.94 -5.04 -11.58
N GLY A 114 -8.85 -4.51 -12.79
CA GLY A 114 -9.77 -3.49 -13.28
C GLY A 114 -9.47 -2.08 -12.75
N GLY A 115 -8.33 -1.89 -12.12
CA GLY A 115 -7.90 -0.61 -11.60
C GLY A 115 -6.87 0.08 -12.48
N GLY A 116 -6.10 0.98 -11.90
CA GLY A 116 -5.06 1.72 -12.60
C GLY A 116 -4.53 2.87 -11.78
N GLY A 117 -3.72 3.69 -12.43
CA GLY A 117 -3.09 4.86 -11.82
C GLY A 117 -1.83 5.22 -12.57
N HIS A 118 -0.74 5.37 -11.82
CA HIS A 118 0.57 5.65 -12.37
C HIS A 118 1.49 4.45 -12.22
N VAL A 119 2.62 4.47 -12.93
CA VAL A 119 3.60 3.38 -12.88
C VAL A 119 4.13 3.13 -11.46
N SER A 120 4.16 4.16 -10.59
CA SER A 120 4.65 4.07 -9.21
C SER A 120 3.55 4.06 -8.14
N ALA A 121 2.31 4.36 -8.51
CA ALA A 121 1.20 4.45 -7.55
C ALA A 121 -0.11 4.18 -8.27
N ALA A 122 -0.79 3.13 -7.86
CA ALA A 122 -2.04 2.73 -8.49
C ALA A 122 -2.98 2.12 -7.45
N GLY A 123 -4.22 1.90 -7.83
CA GLY A 123 -5.22 1.30 -6.96
C GLY A 123 -6.22 0.48 -7.75
N ALA A 124 -6.88 -0.42 -7.04
CA ALA A 124 -7.96 -1.23 -7.59
C ALA A 124 -9.00 -1.51 -6.51
N ARG A 125 -10.19 -1.79 -6.96
CA ARG A 125 -11.29 -2.24 -6.08
C ARG A 125 -11.82 -3.55 -6.67
N VAL A 126 -11.74 -4.60 -5.86
CA VAL A 126 -12.07 -5.96 -6.30
C VAL A 126 -13.33 -6.39 -5.55
N PHE A 127 -14.33 -6.86 -6.29
CA PHE A 127 -15.60 -7.31 -5.69
C PHE A 127 -15.51 -8.78 -5.30
N SER A 128 -14.58 -9.06 -4.39
CA SER A 128 -14.38 -10.38 -3.82
C SER A 128 -13.78 -10.23 -2.42
N PRO A 129 -13.88 -11.28 -1.56
CA PRO A 129 -13.27 -11.25 -0.25
C PRO A 129 -11.76 -11.07 -0.32
N LEU A 130 -11.19 -10.50 0.75
CA LEU A 130 -9.77 -10.15 0.81
C LEU A 130 -8.87 -11.36 0.55
N GLU A 131 -9.18 -12.52 1.11
CA GLU A 131 -8.34 -13.70 0.93
C GLU A 131 -8.30 -14.17 -0.54
N GLU A 132 -9.43 -14.07 -1.25
CA GLU A 132 -9.47 -14.40 -2.67
C GLU A 132 -8.68 -13.38 -3.51
N ALA A 133 -8.85 -12.11 -3.20
CA ALA A 133 -8.10 -11.04 -3.89
C ALA A 133 -6.60 -11.18 -3.65
N LYS A 134 -6.20 -11.50 -2.42
CA LYS A 134 -4.79 -11.72 -2.09
C LYS A 134 -4.21 -12.93 -2.81
N ALA A 135 -4.94 -14.04 -2.84
CA ALA A 135 -4.48 -15.25 -3.53
C ALA A 135 -4.27 -14.98 -5.02
N ARG A 136 -5.21 -14.26 -5.65
CA ARG A 136 -5.09 -13.87 -7.06
C ARG A 136 -3.91 -12.94 -7.29
N LEU A 137 -3.67 -12.01 -6.38
CA LEU A 137 -2.53 -11.11 -6.46
C LEU A 137 -1.21 -11.89 -6.41
N ILE A 138 -1.07 -12.81 -5.46
CA ILE A 138 0.13 -13.63 -5.32
C ILE A 138 0.39 -14.41 -6.61
N GLU A 139 -0.64 -15.03 -7.16
CA GLU A 139 -0.53 -15.78 -8.41
C GLU A 139 -0.05 -14.90 -9.56
N LEU A 140 -0.62 -13.70 -9.70
CA LEU A 140 -0.22 -12.76 -10.74
C LEU A 140 1.21 -12.25 -10.57
N ILE A 141 1.66 -12.03 -9.33
CA ILE A 141 3.02 -11.59 -9.06
C ILE A 141 4.04 -12.66 -9.45
N GLN A 142 3.73 -13.93 -9.18
CA GLN A 142 4.62 -15.04 -9.51
C GLN A 142 4.83 -15.17 -11.02
N ASP A 143 3.86 -14.76 -11.81
CA ASP A 143 3.92 -14.78 -13.29
C ASP A 143 4.42 -13.45 -13.87
N PHE A 144 4.62 -12.46 -13.05
CA PHE A 144 4.97 -11.08 -13.45
C PHE A 144 6.51 -10.83 -13.49
#